data_984b1973ebdedc624c7262d14b449988
#
_entry.id   984b1973ebdedc624c7262d14b449988
#
_cell.length_a   1.000
_cell.length_b   1.000
_cell.length_c   1.000
_cell.angle_alpha   90.00
_cell.angle_beta   90.00
_cell.angle_gamma   90.00
#
_symmetry.space_group_name_H-M   'P 1'
#
loop_
_entity.id
_entity.type
_entity.pdbx_description
1 polymer ?
#
loop_
_entity_poly.entity_id
_entity_poly.type
_entity_poly.pdbx_seq_one_letter_code
_entity_poly.pdbx_strand_id
1 'polypeptide(L)'
;MNQLNFNHLYYFWHACRAGSIAGAAEALSLTPQTITGQIKALEERLQGKLFRRQGRGLVPTELGQLVFRYADRMFMLGQEMLDIVNYRKKSHLLLDVGVADALSKQLVSKVLETAVVAEEKIHLRCFESTHEMLLEQLSQHKLDMIISDCSIDPTQQEGLFSVKLGECAISFWSTQPLSDISFPACLETRPLLIPGRRSMLGRKILNWISTQGLQVEILGEFDDAALMTAFGARQNAIFVAPLLEMGQREGIYEAGRLDAVSEEYHILFAERMIQHPAVQRLCHADFSGLFPRQGTDEKKPA
;
A
#
# COMPACT_ATOMS: atom_id res chain seq x y z
N MET A 1 -33.34 -5.57 30.77
CA MET A 1 -32.48 -5.59 29.55
C MET A 1 -31.07 -5.95 29.96
N ASN A 2 -30.51 -7.00 29.37
CA ASN A 2 -29.11 -7.38 29.59
C ASN A 2 -28.21 -6.38 28.85
N GLN A 3 -27.76 -5.32 29.49
CA GLN A 3 -26.98 -4.27 28.90
C GLN A 3 -25.51 -4.71 28.73
N LEU A 4 -24.98 -4.69 27.54
CA LEU A 4 -23.57 -4.99 27.24
C LEU A 4 -22.68 -3.94 27.94
N ASN A 5 -21.64 -4.39 28.63
CA ASN A 5 -20.64 -3.48 29.17
C ASN A 5 -19.58 -3.20 28.11
N PHE A 6 -19.59 -1.98 27.55
CA PHE A 6 -18.69 -1.55 26.52
C PHE A 6 -17.21 -1.51 26.95
N ASN A 7 -16.91 -1.28 28.23
CA ASN A 7 -15.55 -1.33 28.74
C ASN A 7 -14.98 -2.75 28.69
N HIS A 8 -15.78 -3.76 29.13
CA HIS A 8 -15.35 -5.15 29.01
C HIS A 8 -15.10 -5.57 27.58
N LEU A 9 -15.99 -5.13 26.66
CA LEU A 9 -15.85 -5.37 25.23
C LEU A 9 -14.60 -4.68 24.66
N TYR A 10 -14.30 -3.46 25.11
CA TYR A 10 -13.13 -2.68 24.73
C TYR A 10 -11.82 -3.37 25.10
N TYR A 11 -11.72 -3.89 26.31
CA TYR A 11 -10.53 -4.63 26.73
C TYR A 11 -10.35 -5.95 25.97
N PHE A 12 -11.43 -6.66 25.69
CA PHE A 12 -11.40 -7.85 24.86
C PHE A 12 -10.94 -7.51 23.41
N TRP A 13 -11.49 -6.47 22.83
CA TRP A 13 -11.13 -6.00 21.51
C TRP A 13 -9.63 -5.65 21.40
N HIS A 14 -9.09 -4.91 22.39
CA HIS A 14 -7.65 -4.62 22.44
C HIS A 14 -6.80 -5.89 22.57
N ALA A 15 -7.23 -6.87 23.36
CA ALA A 15 -6.51 -8.12 23.52
C ALA A 15 -6.45 -8.93 22.21
N CYS A 16 -7.53 -8.92 21.43
CA CYS A 16 -7.54 -9.53 20.10
C CYS A 16 -6.58 -8.81 19.14
N ARG A 17 -6.60 -7.47 19.08
CA ARG A 17 -5.75 -6.68 18.20
C ARG A 17 -4.27 -6.78 18.53
N ALA A 18 -3.94 -6.82 19.82
CA ALA A 18 -2.55 -6.96 20.28
C ALA A 18 -2.05 -8.42 20.23
N GLY A 19 -2.93 -9.39 19.94
CA GLY A 19 -2.59 -10.81 19.93
C GLY A 19 -2.23 -11.38 21.33
N SER A 20 -2.29 -10.56 22.38
CA SER A 20 -1.96 -10.97 23.75
C SER A 20 -2.56 -10.05 24.80
N ILE A 21 -2.78 -10.61 26.01
CA ILE A 21 -3.20 -9.81 27.17
C ILE A 21 -2.11 -8.80 27.60
N ALA A 22 -0.84 -9.20 27.53
CA ALA A 22 0.28 -8.33 27.88
C ALA A 22 0.39 -7.12 26.94
N GLY A 23 0.29 -7.33 25.63
CA GLY A 23 0.32 -6.25 24.63
C GLY A 23 -0.88 -5.30 24.78
N ALA A 24 -2.07 -5.83 25.09
CA ALA A 24 -3.24 -4.99 25.37
C ALA A 24 -3.05 -4.15 26.66
N ALA A 25 -2.47 -4.74 27.70
CA ALA A 25 -2.21 -4.06 28.96
C ALA A 25 -1.19 -2.92 28.78
N GLU A 26 -0.14 -3.14 27.99
CA GLU A 26 0.84 -2.12 27.65
C GLU A 26 0.21 -0.99 26.84
N ALA A 27 -0.55 -1.31 25.78
CA ALA A 27 -1.23 -0.32 24.92
C ALA A 27 -2.23 0.56 25.70
N LEU A 28 -2.84 0.02 26.74
CA LEU A 28 -3.84 0.72 27.56
C LEU A 28 -3.28 1.29 28.87
N SER A 29 -1.98 1.11 29.15
CA SER A 29 -1.33 1.51 30.41
C SER A 29 -2.01 0.89 31.64
N LEU A 30 -2.41 -0.38 31.54
CA LEU A 30 -3.09 -1.16 32.58
C LEU A 30 -2.29 -2.40 32.97
N THR A 31 -2.72 -3.11 34.05
CA THR A 31 -2.12 -4.39 34.41
C THR A 31 -2.76 -5.55 33.64
N PRO A 32 -2.02 -6.63 33.33
CA PRO A 32 -2.59 -7.83 32.69
C PRO A 32 -3.71 -8.46 33.51
N GLN A 33 -3.66 -8.36 34.86
CA GLN A 33 -4.70 -8.84 35.75
C GLN A 33 -6.02 -8.08 35.57
N THR A 34 -5.94 -6.75 35.41
CA THR A 34 -7.12 -5.91 35.14
C THR A 34 -7.78 -6.35 33.82
N ILE A 35 -7.02 -6.46 32.74
CA ILE A 35 -7.54 -6.89 31.43
C ILE A 35 -8.18 -8.29 31.54
N THR A 36 -7.49 -9.22 32.17
CA THR A 36 -7.98 -10.60 32.34
C THR A 36 -9.31 -10.63 33.14
N GLY A 37 -9.42 -9.84 34.24
CA GLY A 37 -10.64 -9.74 35.01
C GLY A 37 -11.82 -9.20 34.22
N GLN A 38 -11.61 -8.17 33.42
CA GLN A 38 -12.64 -7.56 32.58
C GLN A 38 -13.11 -8.50 31.45
N ILE A 39 -12.17 -9.24 30.83
CA ILE A 39 -12.51 -10.24 29.82
C ILE A 39 -13.31 -11.40 30.44
N LYS A 40 -12.93 -11.88 31.65
CA LYS A 40 -13.71 -12.89 32.35
C LYS A 40 -15.14 -12.44 32.62
N ALA A 41 -15.34 -11.21 33.10
CA ALA A 41 -16.68 -10.65 33.31
C ALA A 41 -17.50 -10.58 32.00
N LEU A 42 -16.87 -10.35 30.86
CA LEU A 42 -17.52 -10.44 29.56
C LEU A 42 -17.89 -11.87 29.18
N GLU A 43 -16.99 -12.84 29.40
CA GLU A 43 -17.22 -14.28 29.18
C GLU A 43 -18.39 -14.81 30.03
N GLU A 44 -18.44 -14.45 31.29
CA GLU A 44 -19.53 -14.80 32.21
C GLU A 44 -20.87 -14.25 31.71
N ARG A 45 -20.87 -13.00 31.22
CA ARG A 45 -22.08 -12.37 30.70
C ARG A 45 -22.57 -13.00 29.41
N LEU A 46 -21.64 -13.37 28.53
CA LEU A 46 -21.93 -14.03 27.22
C LEU A 46 -22.12 -15.54 27.37
N GLN A 47 -21.94 -16.09 28.59
CA GLN A 47 -22.02 -17.51 28.89
C GLN A 47 -21.13 -18.37 27.98
N GLY A 48 -19.95 -17.86 27.63
CA GLY A 48 -19.03 -18.55 26.75
C GLY A 48 -17.60 -18.01 26.80
N LYS A 49 -16.64 -18.87 26.50
CA LYS A 49 -15.23 -18.50 26.44
C LYS A 49 -14.92 -17.76 25.15
N LEU A 50 -14.27 -16.61 25.28
CA LEU A 50 -13.85 -15.80 24.13
C LEU A 50 -12.44 -16.14 23.66
N PHE A 51 -11.60 -16.65 24.60
CA PHE A 51 -10.25 -17.09 24.29
C PHE A 51 -10.01 -18.55 24.68
N ARG A 52 -9.13 -19.21 23.94
CA ARG A 52 -8.55 -20.51 24.27
C ARG A 52 -7.02 -20.44 24.22
N ARG A 53 -6.36 -21.28 24.98
CA ARG A 53 -4.89 -21.43 24.90
C ARG A 53 -4.52 -22.30 23.72
N GLN A 54 -3.53 -21.85 22.95
CA GLN A 54 -2.93 -22.63 21.87
C GLN A 54 -1.40 -22.50 21.98
N GLY A 55 -0.77 -23.54 22.46
CA GLY A 55 0.66 -23.50 22.81
C GLY A 55 0.94 -22.44 23.89
N ARG A 56 1.86 -21.52 23.59
CA ARG A 56 2.19 -20.37 24.46
C ARG A 56 1.30 -19.15 24.23
N GLY A 57 0.45 -19.17 23.19
CA GLY A 57 -0.38 -18.05 22.78
C GLY A 57 -1.84 -18.15 23.25
N LEU A 58 -2.53 -17.04 23.09
CA LEU A 58 -3.96 -16.89 23.33
C LEU A 58 -4.63 -16.64 21.98
N VAL A 59 -5.60 -17.46 21.62
CA VAL A 59 -6.33 -17.31 20.35
C VAL A 59 -7.84 -17.19 20.62
N PRO A 60 -8.58 -16.39 19.86
CA PRO A 60 -10.02 -16.30 19.95
C PRO A 60 -10.70 -17.66 19.66
N THR A 61 -11.77 -17.99 20.41
CA THR A 61 -12.69 -19.06 20.08
C THR A 61 -13.60 -18.66 18.91
N GLU A 62 -14.46 -19.54 18.40
CA GLU A 62 -15.50 -19.18 17.40
C GLU A 62 -16.39 -18.05 17.92
N LEU A 63 -16.85 -18.14 19.19
CA LEU A 63 -17.58 -17.06 19.84
C LEU A 63 -16.72 -15.79 19.94
N GLY A 64 -15.44 -15.94 20.30
CA GLY A 64 -14.49 -14.84 20.34
C GLY A 64 -14.32 -14.14 19.01
N GLN A 65 -14.19 -14.88 17.93
CA GLN A 65 -14.10 -14.32 16.56
C GLN A 65 -15.39 -13.57 16.16
N LEU A 66 -16.55 -14.14 16.48
CA LEU A 66 -17.84 -13.49 16.25
C LEU A 66 -17.93 -12.17 17.02
N VAL A 67 -17.67 -12.20 18.33
CA VAL A 67 -17.72 -11.01 19.20
C VAL A 67 -16.69 -9.97 18.76
N PHE A 68 -15.49 -10.40 18.33
CA PHE A 68 -14.46 -9.50 17.82
C PHE A 68 -14.92 -8.74 16.58
N ARG A 69 -15.52 -9.40 15.60
CA ARG A 69 -16.04 -8.73 14.39
C ARG A 69 -17.05 -7.63 14.70
N TYR A 70 -17.95 -7.88 15.65
CA TYR A 70 -18.92 -6.85 16.09
C TYR A 70 -18.25 -5.74 16.90
N ALA A 71 -17.35 -6.08 17.82
CA ALA A 71 -16.61 -5.11 18.62
C ALA A 71 -15.75 -4.19 17.73
N ASP A 72 -15.09 -4.76 16.76
CA ASP A 72 -14.23 -4.04 15.83
C ASP A 72 -15.04 -2.99 15.04
N ARG A 73 -16.16 -3.39 14.43
CA ARG A 73 -17.07 -2.46 13.73
C ARG A 73 -17.59 -1.34 14.65
N MET A 74 -17.93 -1.67 15.90
CA MET A 74 -18.47 -0.70 16.87
C MET A 74 -17.41 0.33 17.28
N PHE A 75 -16.20 -0.11 17.63
CA PHE A 75 -15.13 0.80 18.05
C PHE A 75 -14.56 1.58 16.89
N MET A 76 -14.51 1.01 15.69
CA MET A 76 -14.13 1.71 14.48
C MET A 76 -15.10 2.84 14.16
N LEU A 77 -16.42 2.56 14.20
CA LEU A 77 -17.44 3.60 14.01
C LEU A 77 -17.34 4.71 15.07
N GLY A 78 -17.03 4.33 16.33
CA GLY A 78 -16.78 5.29 17.40
C GLY A 78 -15.57 6.18 17.11
N GLN A 79 -14.50 5.61 16.57
CA GLN A 79 -13.30 6.36 16.17
C GLN A 79 -13.62 7.30 15.01
N GLU A 80 -14.31 6.83 13.96
CA GLU A 80 -14.76 7.68 12.84
C GLU A 80 -15.58 8.88 13.31
N MET A 81 -16.50 8.65 14.26
CA MET A 81 -17.29 9.73 14.85
C MET A 81 -16.39 10.76 15.53
N LEU A 82 -15.41 10.32 16.33
CA LEU A 82 -14.46 11.21 16.99
C LEU A 82 -13.61 11.98 15.99
N ASP A 83 -13.17 11.33 14.93
CA ASP A 83 -12.37 11.96 13.87
C ASP A 83 -13.19 13.05 13.16
N ILE A 84 -14.46 12.79 12.85
CA ILE A 84 -15.37 13.79 12.24
C ILE A 84 -15.62 14.97 13.19
N VAL A 85 -15.86 14.70 14.48
CA VAL A 85 -16.09 15.76 15.48
C VAL A 85 -14.81 16.59 15.67
N ASN A 86 -13.66 15.93 15.71
CA ASN A 86 -12.37 16.62 15.79
C ASN A 86 -12.01 17.37 14.51
N TYR A 87 -12.40 16.84 13.35
CA TYR A 87 -12.27 17.51 12.07
C TYR A 87 -13.00 18.87 12.05
N ARG A 88 -14.24 18.93 12.54
CA ARG A 88 -14.99 20.19 12.64
C ARG A 88 -14.34 21.23 13.56
N LYS A 89 -13.45 20.79 14.47
CA LYS A 89 -12.74 21.65 15.43
C LYS A 89 -11.33 22.02 14.97
N LYS A 90 -10.71 21.24 14.08
CA LYS A 90 -9.35 21.49 13.56
C LYS A 90 -9.41 22.26 12.26
N SER A 91 -8.49 23.20 12.09
CA SER A 91 -8.36 24.01 10.86
C SER A 91 -7.81 23.22 9.66
N HIS A 92 -7.44 21.93 9.83
CA HIS A 92 -6.81 21.10 8.80
C HIS A 92 -7.38 19.70 8.84
N LEU A 93 -7.67 19.13 7.66
CA LEU A 93 -8.07 17.75 7.46
C LEU A 93 -6.81 16.89 7.38
N LEU A 94 -6.67 15.90 8.26
CA LEU A 94 -5.52 14.98 8.25
C LEU A 94 -5.80 13.84 7.29
N LEU A 95 -4.87 13.59 6.36
CA LEU A 95 -4.91 12.48 5.41
C LEU A 95 -3.66 11.60 5.59
N ASP A 96 -3.85 10.39 6.09
CA ASP A 96 -2.80 9.40 6.28
C ASP A 96 -2.74 8.46 5.09
N VAL A 97 -1.65 8.54 4.32
CA VAL A 97 -1.46 7.77 3.08
C VAL A 97 -0.29 6.81 3.22
N GLY A 98 -0.54 5.54 2.98
CA GLY A 98 0.49 4.55 2.72
C GLY A 98 0.93 4.57 1.26
N VAL A 99 2.22 4.40 1.00
CA VAL A 99 2.78 4.32 -0.36
C VAL A 99 3.64 3.07 -0.44
N ALA A 100 3.35 2.20 -1.41
CA ALA A 100 4.19 1.02 -1.64
C ALA A 100 5.59 1.45 -2.09
N ASP A 101 6.61 0.84 -1.48
CA ASP A 101 8.02 1.20 -1.63
C ASP A 101 8.53 1.06 -3.08
N ALA A 102 7.98 0.12 -3.84
CA ALA A 102 8.34 -0.15 -5.22
C ALA A 102 7.88 0.93 -6.22
N LEU A 103 6.91 1.78 -5.86
CA LEU A 103 6.31 2.74 -6.79
C LEU A 103 7.21 3.96 -7.09
N SER A 104 7.09 4.48 -8.31
CA SER A 104 7.71 5.76 -8.69
C SER A 104 7.20 6.91 -7.83
N LYS A 105 8.12 7.55 -7.09
CA LYS A 105 7.80 8.68 -6.22
C LYS A 105 7.27 9.89 -6.99
N GLN A 106 7.71 10.08 -8.22
CA GLN A 106 7.25 11.18 -9.08
C GLN A 106 5.80 10.97 -9.51
N LEU A 107 5.43 9.75 -9.92
CA LEU A 107 4.06 9.44 -10.30
C LEU A 107 3.12 9.49 -9.09
N VAL A 108 3.56 8.95 -7.94
CA VAL A 108 2.81 9.05 -6.68
C VAL A 108 2.57 10.51 -6.29
N SER A 109 3.59 11.38 -6.40
CA SER A 109 3.45 12.83 -6.12
C SER A 109 2.35 13.46 -6.98
N LYS A 110 2.33 13.18 -8.29
CA LYS A 110 1.29 13.70 -9.20
C LYS A 110 -0.12 13.19 -8.85
N VAL A 111 -0.23 11.93 -8.40
CA VAL A 111 -1.51 11.41 -7.90
C VAL A 111 -1.95 12.17 -6.65
N LEU A 112 -1.03 12.39 -5.69
CA LEU A 112 -1.32 13.08 -4.43
C LEU A 112 -1.65 14.56 -4.63
N GLU A 113 -1.12 15.24 -5.64
CA GLU A 113 -1.49 16.61 -5.99
C GLU A 113 -3.00 16.75 -6.21
N THR A 114 -3.65 15.73 -6.77
CA THR A 114 -5.11 15.71 -6.96
C THR A 114 -5.89 15.65 -5.64
N ALA A 115 -5.28 15.12 -4.58
CA ALA A 115 -5.89 15.09 -3.24
C ALA A 115 -5.94 16.48 -2.59
N VAL A 116 -4.95 17.33 -2.89
CA VAL A 116 -4.75 18.62 -2.24
C VAL A 116 -5.43 19.71 -3.06
N VAL A 117 -6.59 20.19 -2.61
CA VAL A 117 -7.32 21.29 -3.24
C VAL A 117 -7.09 22.56 -2.42
N ALA A 118 -6.93 23.70 -3.10
CA ALA A 118 -6.61 24.98 -2.47
C ALA A 118 -7.66 25.44 -1.41
N GLU A 119 -8.90 24.99 -1.56
CA GLU A 119 -10.03 25.36 -0.70
C GLU A 119 -10.07 24.56 0.62
N GLU A 120 -9.38 23.41 0.67
CA GLU A 120 -9.34 22.54 1.85
C GLU A 120 -7.91 22.49 2.41
N LYS A 121 -7.77 22.83 3.69
CA LYS A 121 -6.48 22.71 4.37
C LYS A 121 -6.22 21.25 4.74
N ILE A 122 -5.64 20.49 3.83
CA ILE A 122 -5.23 19.10 4.07
C ILE A 122 -3.84 19.08 4.68
N HIS A 123 -3.69 18.34 5.77
CA HIS A 123 -2.39 17.96 6.33
C HIS A 123 -2.10 16.52 5.91
N LEU A 124 -1.28 16.37 4.88
CA LEU A 124 -0.89 15.08 4.33
C LEU A 124 0.26 14.46 5.14
N ARG A 125 0.11 13.20 5.54
CA ARG A 125 1.18 12.37 6.09
C ARG A 125 1.35 11.16 5.20
N CYS A 126 2.55 10.94 4.68
CA CYS A 126 2.87 9.80 3.81
C CYS A 126 3.80 8.84 4.54
N PHE A 127 3.47 7.55 4.48
CA PHE A 127 4.22 6.46 5.09
C PHE A 127 4.59 5.47 3.99
N GLU A 128 5.85 5.12 3.91
CA GLU A 128 6.34 4.17 2.93
C GLU A 128 6.62 2.81 3.58
N SER A 129 6.15 1.74 2.94
CA SER A 129 6.38 0.36 3.40
C SER A 129 6.01 -0.64 2.31
N THR A 130 6.17 -1.93 2.60
CA THR A 130 5.71 -3.00 1.70
C THR A 130 4.18 -3.05 1.62
N HIS A 131 3.66 -3.55 0.50
CA HIS A 131 2.21 -3.69 0.29
C HIS A 131 1.51 -4.40 1.46
N GLU A 132 2.06 -5.51 1.93
CA GLU A 132 1.47 -6.33 2.99
C GLU A 132 1.40 -5.57 4.34
N MET A 133 2.46 -4.85 4.70
CA MET A 133 2.49 -4.05 5.94
C MET A 133 1.52 -2.88 5.88
N LEU A 134 1.39 -2.26 4.71
CA LEU A 134 0.43 -1.18 4.49
C LEU A 134 -1.01 -1.69 4.57
N LEU A 135 -1.31 -2.86 3.99
CA LEU A 135 -2.63 -3.48 4.09
C LEU A 135 -3.00 -3.80 5.54
N GLU A 136 -2.05 -4.28 6.33
CA GLU A 136 -2.29 -4.49 7.77
C GLU A 136 -2.65 -3.17 8.47
N GLN A 137 -1.93 -2.08 8.18
CA GLN A 137 -2.22 -0.76 8.75
C GLN A 137 -3.57 -0.21 8.26
N LEU A 138 -3.91 -0.41 6.98
CA LEU A 138 -5.20 0.00 6.43
C LEU A 138 -6.36 -0.76 7.08
N SER A 139 -6.23 -2.07 7.25
CA SER A 139 -7.24 -2.90 7.93
C SER A 139 -7.41 -2.53 9.41
N GLN A 140 -6.37 -1.97 10.03
CA GLN A 140 -6.39 -1.41 11.38
C GLN A 140 -6.84 0.06 11.42
N HIS A 141 -7.23 0.65 10.28
CA HIS A 141 -7.63 2.05 10.10
C HIS A 141 -6.58 3.07 10.58
N LYS A 142 -5.31 2.69 10.57
CA LYS A 142 -4.18 3.59 10.82
C LYS A 142 -3.83 4.45 9.61
N LEU A 143 -4.29 4.03 8.44
CA LEU A 143 -4.20 4.76 7.17
C LEU A 143 -5.59 5.04 6.64
N ASP A 144 -5.75 6.15 5.92
CA ASP A 144 -6.99 6.47 5.20
C ASP A 144 -7.03 5.81 3.83
N MET A 145 -5.85 5.67 3.21
CA MET A 145 -5.68 5.03 1.91
C MET A 145 -4.25 4.54 1.70
N ILE A 146 -4.08 3.70 0.70
CA ILE A 146 -2.78 3.28 0.19
C ILE A 146 -2.72 3.55 -1.31
N ILE A 147 -1.55 3.96 -1.81
CA ILE A 147 -1.22 3.89 -3.24
C ILE A 147 -0.28 2.70 -3.42
N SER A 148 -0.66 1.76 -4.29
CA SER A 148 0.05 0.48 -4.47
C SER A 148 0.13 0.05 -5.94
N ASP A 149 1.12 -0.79 -6.25
CA ASP A 149 1.29 -1.50 -7.52
C ASP A 149 0.40 -2.75 -7.67
N CYS A 150 -0.34 -3.08 -6.60
CA CYS A 150 -1.20 -4.26 -6.53
C CYS A 150 -2.63 -3.87 -6.15
N SER A 151 -3.61 -4.55 -6.74
CA SER A 151 -5.01 -4.52 -6.29
C SER A 151 -5.19 -5.41 -5.05
N ILE A 152 -6.32 -5.25 -4.37
CA ILE A 152 -6.77 -6.16 -3.31
C ILE A 152 -7.52 -7.33 -3.92
N ASP A 153 -7.28 -8.53 -3.43
CA ASP A 153 -8.14 -9.68 -3.70
C ASP A 153 -9.35 -9.62 -2.74
N PRO A 154 -10.56 -9.31 -3.25
CA PRO A 154 -11.75 -9.16 -2.41
C PRO A 154 -12.12 -10.43 -1.65
N THR A 155 -11.64 -11.60 -2.10
CA THR A 155 -11.92 -12.90 -1.45
C THR A 155 -11.08 -13.12 -0.21
N GLN A 156 -9.94 -12.45 -0.11
CA GLN A 156 -8.99 -12.61 0.99
C GLN A 156 -9.09 -11.51 2.05
N GLN A 157 -9.64 -10.34 1.68
CA GLN A 157 -9.66 -9.17 2.56
C GLN A 157 -11.04 -8.48 2.53
N GLU A 158 -11.92 -8.97 3.38
CA GLU A 158 -13.28 -8.41 3.56
C GLU A 158 -13.20 -6.96 4.08
N GLY A 159 -13.97 -6.07 3.45
CA GLY A 159 -14.07 -4.65 3.85
C GLY A 159 -12.95 -3.74 3.32
N LEU A 160 -12.06 -4.24 2.47
CA LEU A 160 -11.08 -3.44 1.74
C LEU A 160 -11.43 -3.38 0.25
N PHE A 161 -11.20 -2.23 -0.36
CA PHE A 161 -11.52 -1.96 -1.76
C PHE A 161 -10.31 -1.41 -2.51
N SER A 162 -10.27 -1.64 -3.81
CA SER A 162 -9.27 -1.07 -4.70
C SER A 162 -9.90 -0.40 -5.92
N VAL A 163 -9.33 0.73 -6.32
CA VAL A 163 -9.65 1.43 -7.57
C VAL A 163 -8.37 1.55 -8.38
N LYS A 164 -8.37 1.04 -9.61
CA LYS A 164 -7.24 1.21 -10.53
C LYS A 164 -7.24 2.65 -11.05
N LEU A 165 -6.12 3.35 -10.88
CA LEU A 165 -5.89 4.71 -11.39
C LEU A 165 -5.42 4.68 -12.84
N GLY A 166 -4.57 3.71 -13.15
CA GLY A 166 -4.00 3.51 -14.47
C GLY A 166 -2.79 2.58 -14.45
N GLU A 167 -2.07 2.58 -15.55
CA GLU A 167 -0.85 1.80 -15.72
C GLU A 167 0.17 2.58 -16.54
N CYS A 168 1.45 2.31 -16.29
CA CYS A 168 2.57 2.91 -16.98
C CYS A 168 3.44 1.83 -17.63
N ALA A 169 3.79 2.03 -18.89
CA ALA A 169 4.77 1.19 -19.57
C ALA A 169 6.13 1.29 -18.88
N ILE A 170 6.85 0.18 -18.83
CA ILE A 170 8.18 0.07 -18.24
C ILE A 170 9.21 0.01 -19.37
N SER A 171 10.30 0.73 -19.17
CA SER A 171 11.43 0.70 -20.09
C SER A 171 12.74 0.48 -19.35
N PHE A 172 13.72 -0.03 -20.07
CA PHE A 172 15.11 -0.07 -19.63
C PHE A 172 15.82 1.22 -20.06
N TRP A 173 16.63 1.77 -19.14
CA TRP A 173 17.27 3.07 -19.30
C TRP A 173 18.77 3.00 -19.02
N SER A 174 19.53 3.88 -19.65
CA SER A 174 20.98 4.04 -19.45
C SER A 174 21.37 5.50 -19.51
N THR A 175 22.46 5.91 -18.85
CA THR A 175 23.02 7.26 -18.93
C THR A 175 23.93 7.47 -20.15
N GLN A 176 24.20 6.43 -20.89
CA GLN A 176 24.95 6.49 -22.14
C GLN A 176 24.19 5.73 -23.22
N PRO A 177 24.28 6.19 -24.49
CA PRO A 177 23.70 5.43 -25.60
C PRO A 177 24.22 4.00 -25.58
N LEU A 178 23.33 3.06 -25.84
CA LEU A 178 23.73 1.67 -26.05
C LEU A 178 24.24 1.53 -27.49
N SER A 179 25.16 0.58 -27.68
CA SER A 179 25.73 0.27 -28.98
C SER A 179 24.65 -0.15 -30.01
N ASP A 180 25.02 -0.34 -31.27
CA ASP A 180 24.14 -0.72 -32.41
C ASP A 180 23.43 -2.08 -32.25
N ILE A 181 23.50 -2.68 -31.06
CA ILE A 181 22.80 -3.93 -30.72
C ILE A 181 21.35 -3.62 -30.41
N SER A 182 20.45 -4.27 -31.16
CA SER A 182 19.01 -4.07 -30.95
C SER A 182 18.51 -4.66 -29.61
N PHE A 183 17.45 -4.04 -29.06
CA PHE A 183 16.71 -4.60 -27.93
C PHE A 183 16.04 -5.94 -28.33
N PRO A 184 16.04 -6.98 -27.46
CA PRO A 184 16.50 -6.98 -26.08
C PRO A 184 17.98 -7.39 -25.89
N ALA A 185 18.71 -7.81 -26.92
CA ALA A 185 20.09 -8.29 -26.80
C ALA A 185 21.07 -7.24 -26.24
N CYS A 186 20.78 -5.95 -26.40
CA CYS A 186 21.58 -4.88 -25.80
C CYS A 186 21.65 -4.94 -24.28
N LEU A 187 20.70 -5.60 -23.59
CA LEU A 187 20.70 -5.77 -22.14
C LEU A 187 21.84 -6.67 -21.63
N GLU A 188 22.43 -7.48 -22.50
CA GLU A 188 23.58 -8.34 -22.15
C GLU A 188 24.92 -7.58 -22.20
N THR A 189 24.92 -6.32 -22.67
CA THR A 189 26.16 -5.54 -22.87
C THR A 189 26.62 -4.80 -21.62
N ARG A 190 25.76 -4.62 -20.62
CA ARG A 190 26.06 -3.90 -19.38
C ARG A 190 25.32 -4.53 -18.19
N PRO A 191 25.85 -4.32 -16.97
CA PRO A 191 25.15 -4.76 -15.76
C PRO A 191 23.76 -4.15 -15.64
N LEU A 192 22.81 -4.95 -15.16
CA LEU A 192 21.40 -4.61 -15.02
C LEU A 192 21.01 -4.41 -13.56
N LEU A 193 20.28 -3.36 -13.28
CA LEU A 193 19.63 -3.11 -12.00
C LEU A 193 18.13 -3.34 -12.16
N ILE A 194 17.55 -4.11 -11.25
CA ILE A 194 16.14 -4.47 -11.30
C ILE A 194 15.44 -4.20 -9.97
N PRO A 195 14.10 -4.00 -9.97
CA PRO A 195 13.32 -3.99 -8.75
C PRO A 195 13.45 -5.31 -8.00
N GLY A 196 13.39 -5.24 -6.67
CA GLY A 196 13.50 -6.43 -5.81
C GLY A 196 12.45 -7.49 -6.11
N ARG A 197 12.79 -8.78 -5.89
CA ARG A 197 11.92 -9.94 -6.16
C ARG A 197 10.63 -9.95 -5.34
N ARG A 198 10.55 -9.17 -4.27
CA ARG A 198 9.33 -9.01 -3.48
C ARG A 198 8.29 -8.16 -4.19
N SER A 199 8.69 -7.21 -5.03
CA SER A 199 7.77 -6.41 -5.81
C SER A 199 7.12 -7.21 -6.96
N MET A 200 5.92 -6.80 -7.37
CA MET A 200 5.25 -7.39 -8.53
C MET A 200 6.07 -7.15 -9.80
N LEU A 201 6.58 -5.94 -9.97
CA LEU A 201 7.38 -5.54 -11.14
C LEU A 201 8.67 -6.37 -11.25
N GLY A 202 9.42 -6.55 -10.15
CA GLY A 202 10.64 -7.35 -10.14
C GLY A 202 10.40 -8.79 -10.59
N ARG A 203 9.32 -9.43 -10.12
CA ARG A 203 8.93 -10.78 -10.56
C ARG A 203 8.58 -10.83 -12.04
N LYS A 204 7.82 -9.86 -12.55
CA LYS A 204 7.45 -9.77 -13.98
C LYS A 204 8.70 -9.64 -14.86
N ILE A 205 9.65 -8.78 -14.48
CA ILE A 205 10.90 -8.54 -15.23
C ILE A 205 11.78 -9.79 -15.24
N LEU A 206 12.00 -10.42 -14.10
CA LEU A 206 12.81 -11.66 -14.03
C LEU A 206 12.20 -12.79 -14.86
N ASN A 207 10.89 -12.95 -14.83
CA ASN A 207 10.20 -13.92 -15.67
C ASN A 207 10.35 -13.58 -17.15
N TRP A 208 10.24 -12.32 -17.52
CA TRP A 208 10.43 -11.87 -18.91
C TRP A 208 11.86 -12.14 -19.39
N ILE A 209 12.89 -11.77 -18.61
CA ILE A 209 14.31 -12.05 -18.92
C ILE A 209 14.52 -13.56 -19.18
N SER A 210 13.99 -14.39 -18.29
CA SER A 210 14.06 -15.85 -18.41
C SER A 210 13.36 -16.36 -19.68
N THR A 211 12.19 -15.84 -19.99
CA THR A 211 11.41 -16.22 -21.18
C THR A 211 12.10 -15.82 -22.47
N GLN A 212 12.83 -14.69 -22.48
CA GLN A 212 13.62 -14.26 -23.62
C GLN A 212 14.96 -15.01 -23.76
N GLY A 213 15.33 -15.82 -22.78
CA GLY A 213 16.60 -16.56 -22.78
C GLY A 213 17.84 -15.68 -22.65
N LEU A 214 17.70 -14.46 -22.11
CA LEU A 214 18.78 -13.46 -21.99
C LEU A 214 19.77 -13.86 -20.90
N GLN A 215 21.07 -13.67 -21.17
CA GLN A 215 22.17 -13.90 -20.22
C GLN A 215 22.64 -12.55 -19.67
N VAL A 216 21.82 -11.94 -18.80
CA VAL A 216 22.12 -10.63 -18.21
C VAL A 216 22.90 -10.77 -16.91
N GLU A 217 23.84 -9.86 -16.66
CA GLU A 217 24.50 -9.69 -15.36
C GLU A 217 23.63 -8.80 -14.48
N ILE A 218 23.02 -9.35 -13.42
CA ILE A 218 22.27 -8.56 -12.45
C ILE A 218 23.26 -8.01 -11.43
N LEU A 219 23.55 -6.71 -11.50
CA LEU A 219 24.42 -6.00 -10.57
C LEU A 219 23.76 -5.76 -9.20
N GLY A 220 22.43 -5.57 -9.19
CA GLY A 220 21.70 -5.33 -7.94
C GLY A 220 20.18 -5.39 -8.08
N GLU A 221 19.56 -5.70 -6.94
CA GLU A 221 18.10 -5.68 -6.76
C GLU A 221 17.75 -4.59 -5.74
N PHE A 222 16.78 -3.74 -6.06
CA PHE A 222 16.41 -2.58 -5.25
C PHE A 222 14.92 -2.60 -4.91
N ASP A 223 14.61 -2.40 -3.64
CA ASP A 223 13.22 -2.22 -3.20
C ASP A 223 12.75 -0.76 -3.40
N ASP A 224 13.69 0.21 -3.50
CA ASP A 224 13.42 1.62 -3.76
C ASP A 224 13.81 2.00 -5.20
N ALA A 225 12.82 2.40 -6.00
CA ALA A 225 12.99 2.76 -7.41
C ALA A 225 13.85 4.04 -7.59
N ALA A 226 13.75 5.01 -6.67
CA ALA A 226 14.53 6.25 -6.76
C ALA A 226 16.00 5.99 -6.46
N LEU A 227 16.30 5.14 -5.47
CA LEU A 227 17.67 4.71 -5.16
C LEU A 227 18.28 3.92 -6.33
N MET A 228 17.51 2.99 -6.94
CA MET A 228 17.94 2.22 -8.10
C MET A 228 18.32 3.14 -9.27
N THR A 229 17.46 4.10 -9.58
CA THR A 229 17.70 5.08 -10.65
C THR A 229 18.94 5.92 -10.37
N ALA A 230 19.09 6.46 -9.14
CA ALA A 230 20.24 7.28 -8.75
C ALA A 230 21.55 6.48 -8.77
N PHE A 231 21.53 5.23 -8.36
CA PHE A 231 22.69 4.33 -8.40
C PHE A 231 23.05 3.96 -9.84
N GLY A 232 22.06 3.57 -10.67
CA GLY A 232 22.25 3.21 -12.06
C GLY A 232 22.87 4.33 -12.90
N ALA A 233 22.43 5.56 -12.67
CA ALA A 233 22.97 6.74 -13.33
C ALA A 233 24.49 6.94 -13.07
N ARG A 234 25.02 6.45 -11.94
CA ARG A 234 26.42 6.57 -11.57
C ARG A 234 27.29 5.39 -11.99
N GLN A 235 26.70 4.20 -12.14
CA GLN A 235 27.43 2.96 -12.37
C GLN A 235 27.52 2.55 -13.85
N ASN A 236 27.03 3.38 -14.77
CA ASN A 236 26.92 3.01 -16.18
C ASN A 236 26.17 1.69 -16.40
N ALA A 237 25.22 1.42 -15.50
CA ALA A 237 24.35 0.25 -15.56
C ALA A 237 23.05 0.55 -16.29
N ILE A 238 22.41 -0.48 -16.81
CA ILE A 238 21.03 -0.39 -17.29
C ILE A 238 20.12 -0.54 -16.10
N PHE A 239 19.10 0.29 -15.98
CA PHE A 239 18.12 0.24 -14.90
C PHE A 239 16.69 0.33 -15.43
N VAL A 240 15.75 -0.12 -14.64
CA VAL A 240 14.32 -0.17 -14.98
C VAL A 240 13.60 1.01 -14.37
N ALA A 241 12.76 1.69 -15.15
CA ALA A 241 11.90 2.75 -14.63
C ALA A 241 10.66 2.93 -15.52
N PRO A 242 9.57 3.51 -14.98
CA PRO A 242 8.40 3.89 -15.75
C PRO A 242 8.74 4.87 -16.86
N LEU A 243 8.14 4.66 -18.04
CA LEU A 243 8.35 5.51 -19.21
C LEU A 243 8.03 6.98 -18.93
N LEU A 244 6.94 7.25 -18.19
CA LEU A 244 6.49 8.60 -17.83
C LEU A 244 7.45 9.33 -16.88
N GLU A 245 8.29 8.62 -16.16
CA GLU A 245 9.28 9.21 -15.25
C GLU A 245 10.54 9.65 -16.01
N MET A 246 11.00 8.85 -16.96
CA MET A 246 12.32 9.01 -17.58
C MET A 246 12.29 9.64 -18.96
N GLY A 247 11.19 9.53 -19.69
CA GLY A 247 11.11 9.93 -21.10
C GLY A 247 11.38 11.42 -21.40
N GLN A 248 11.48 12.29 -20.38
CA GLN A 248 11.78 13.71 -20.53
C GLN A 248 13.09 14.14 -19.84
N ARG A 249 13.87 13.19 -19.29
CA ARG A 249 15.13 13.51 -18.61
C ARG A 249 16.27 13.60 -19.61
N GLU A 250 16.97 14.74 -19.61
CA GLU A 250 18.19 14.90 -20.41
C GLU A 250 19.31 13.97 -19.91
N GLY A 251 20.09 13.42 -20.84
CA GLY A 251 21.21 12.54 -20.52
C GLY A 251 20.80 11.12 -20.10
N ILE A 252 19.54 10.74 -20.29
CA ILE A 252 19.05 9.38 -20.12
C ILE A 252 18.50 8.86 -21.44
N TYR A 253 18.91 7.65 -21.81
CA TYR A 253 18.61 7.02 -23.09
C TYR A 253 17.78 5.76 -22.86
N GLU A 254 16.71 5.61 -23.62
CA GLU A 254 15.89 4.39 -23.59
C GLU A 254 16.65 3.26 -24.29
N ALA A 255 16.90 2.18 -23.57
CA ALA A 255 17.49 0.96 -24.12
C ALA A 255 16.44 0.11 -24.84
N GLY A 256 15.21 0.15 -24.37
CA GLY A 256 14.08 -0.51 -24.97
C GLY A 256 12.90 -0.65 -24.02
N ARG A 257 11.73 -0.89 -24.60
CA ARG A 257 10.45 -0.96 -23.89
C ARG A 257 10.00 -2.40 -23.69
N LEU A 258 9.38 -2.63 -22.53
CA LEU A 258 8.69 -3.87 -22.22
C LEU A 258 7.21 -3.77 -22.57
N ASP A 259 6.81 -4.24 -23.76
CA ASP A 259 5.41 -4.17 -24.20
C ASP A 259 4.48 -5.09 -23.36
N ALA A 260 5.02 -6.16 -22.79
CA ALA A 260 4.27 -7.14 -22.02
C ALA A 260 4.25 -6.87 -20.50
N VAL A 261 4.91 -5.82 -20.03
CA VAL A 261 5.05 -5.50 -18.60
C VAL A 261 4.70 -4.05 -18.35
N SER A 262 3.71 -3.81 -17.53
CA SER A 262 3.36 -2.49 -17.02
C SER A 262 3.38 -2.47 -15.50
N GLU A 263 3.63 -1.30 -14.94
CA GLU A 263 3.40 -0.99 -13.54
C GLU A 263 1.99 -0.42 -13.39
N GLU A 264 1.20 -1.03 -12.53
CA GLU A 264 -0.15 -0.58 -12.25
C GLU A 264 -0.17 0.32 -11.03
N TYR A 265 -1.13 1.24 -10.99
CA TYR A 265 -1.36 2.15 -9.86
C TYR A 265 -2.77 1.99 -9.36
N HIS A 266 -2.89 1.69 -8.08
CA HIS A 266 -4.16 1.47 -7.40
C HIS A 266 -4.27 2.34 -6.16
N ILE A 267 -5.47 2.85 -5.88
CA ILE A 267 -5.83 3.34 -4.55
C ILE A 267 -6.54 2.21 -3.83
N LEU A 268 -6.08 1.92 -2.60
CA LEU A 268 -6.70 0.95 -1.71
C LEU A 268 -7.27 1.70 -0.51
N PHE A 269 -8.46 1.36 -0.08
CA PHE A 269 -9.11 1.98 1.08
C PHE A 269 -10.02 1.00 1.81
N ALA A 270 -10.27 1.26 3.09
CA ALA A 270 -11.20 0.46 3.89
C ALA A 270 -12.63 0.99 3.76
N GLU A 271 -13.60 0.08 3.91
CA GLU A 271 -14.99 0.47 4.06
C GLU A 271 -15.16 1.36 5.30
N ARG A 272 -15.71 2.54 5.11
CA ARG A 272 -16.03 3.48 6.19
C ARG A 272 -17.43 4.03 5.96
N MET A 273 -18.16 4.34 7.04
CA MET A 273 -19.48 4.98 6.94
C MET A 273 -19.35 6.36 6.27
N ILE A 274 -18.27 7.08 6.57
CA ILE A 274 -17.94 8.36 5.95
C ILE A 274 -16.50 8.30 5.45
N GLN A 275 -16.34 8.27 4.14
CA GLN A 275 -15.03 8.32 3.51
C GLN A 275 -14.41 9.72 3.63
N HIS A 276 -13.08 9.76 3.79
CA HIS A 276 -12.32 10.99 3.76
C HIS A 276 -12.55 11.72 2.41
N PRO A 277 -12.88 13.03 2.37
CA PRO A 277 -13.20 13.73 1.11
C PRO A 277 -12.10 13.64 0.06
N ALA A 278 -10.83 13.67 0.47
CA ALA A 278 -9.70 13.53 -0.45
C ALA A 278 -9.63 12.10 -1.05
N VAL A 279 -9.95 11.06 -0.28
CA VAL A 279 -10.01 9.68 -0.80
C VAL A 279 -11.12 9.55 -1.83
N GLN A 280 -12.32 10.08 -1.55
CA GLN A 280 -13.41 10.11 -2.53
C GLN A 280 -13.00 10.85 -3.80
N ARG A 281 -12.37 12.00 -3.68
CA ARG A 281 -11.90 12.80 -4.82
C ARG A 281 -10.93 12.03 -5.68
N LEU A 282 -9.93 11.39 -5.08
CA LEU A 282 -8.96 10.55 -5.78
C LEU A 282 -9.61 9.35 -6.47
N CYS A 283 -10.58 8.69 -5.82
CA CYS A 283 -11.28 7.55 -6.42
C CYS A 283 -12.13 7.93 -7.65
N HIS A 284 -12.56 9.19 -7.75
CA HIS A 284 -13.39 9.69 -8.85
C HIS A 284 -12.62 10.57 -9.84
N ALA A 285 -11.34 10.87 -9.58
CA ALA A 285 -10.52 11.70 -10.47
C ALA A 285 -10.21 10.98 -11.79
N ASP A 286 -10.11 11.75 -12.85
CA ASP A 286 -9.64 11.25 -14.13
C ASP A 286 -8.11 11.35 -14.21
N PHE A 287 -7.46 10.20 -14.22
CA PHE A 287 -6.00 10.09 -14.34
C PHE A 287 -5.55 9.73 -15.77
N SER A 288 -6.45 9.79 -16.78
CA SER A 288 -6.11 9.49 -18.18
C SER A 288 -5.00 10.38 -18.74
N GLY A 289 -4.89 11.62 -18.26
CA GLY A 289 -3.80 12.53 -18.60
C GLY A 289 -2.46 12.15 -17.98
N LEU A 290 -2.46 11.48 -16.82
CA LEU A 290 -1.26 10.97 -16.17
C LEU A 290 -0.89 9.57 -16.66
N PHE A 291 -1.89 8.71 -16.92
CA PHE A 291 -1.72 7.36 -17.42
C PHE A 291 -2.42 7.20 -18.77
N PRO A 292 -1.79 7.63 -19.88
CA PRO A 292 -2.39 7.50 -21.20
C PRO A 292 -2.59 6.03 -21.53
N ARG A 293 -3.77 5.70 -22.08
CA ARG A 293 -4.07 4.32 -22.52
C ARG A 293 -3.05 3.89 -23.56
N GLN A 294 -2.41 2.75 -23.34
CA GLN A 294 -1.54 2.13 -24.34
C GLN A 294 -2.39 1.83 -25.59
N GLY A 295 -2.12 2.48 -26.72
CA GLY A 295 -2.83 2.18 -27.96
C GLY A 295 -3.00 3.32 -28.97
N THR A 296 -2.58 4.53 -28.67
CA THR A 296 -2.53 5.59 -29.71
C THR A 296 -1.08 5.99 -29.95
N ASP A 297 -0.43 5.25 -30.87
CA ASP A 297 0.74 5.78 -31.59
C ASP A 297 0.34 7.10 -32.25
N GLU A 298 0.61 8.22 -31.62
CA GLU A 298 0.71 9.47 -32.33
C GLU A 298 1.92 9.35 -33.28
N LYS A 299 1.61 8.99 -34.52
CA LYS A 299 2.54 9.22 -35.62
C LYS A 299 2.98 10.66 -35.55
N LYS A 300 4.27 10.90 -35.17
CA LYS A 300 4.91 12.19 -35.42
C LYS A 300 4.71 12.53 -36.90
N PRO A 301 4.20 13.72 -37.22
CA PRO A 301 4.26 14.20 -38.61
C PRO A 301 5.72 14.38 -39.00
N ALA A 302 5.99 14.00 -40.23
CA ALA A 302 7.29 14.03 -40.91
C ALA A 302 7.86 15.46 -41.04
#